data_17cf13e3531c35428c45c506d53471eb
#
_entry.id   17cf13e3531c35428c45c506d53471eb
#
_cell.length_a   1.000
_cell.length_b   1.000
_cell.length_c   1.000
_cell.angle_alpha   90.00
_cell.angle_beta   90.00
_cell.angle_gamma   90.00
#
_symmetry.space_group_name_H-M   'P 1'
#
loop_
_entity.id
_entity.type
_entity.pdbx_description
1 polymer ?
#
loop_
_entity_poly.entity_id
_entity_poly.type
_entity_poly.pdbx_seq_one_letter_code
_entity_poly.pdbx_strand_id
1 'polypeptide(L)'
;ITLYGMDTYIKTRLSDGVAAMKPGETDAILIAGMGGGLVMHILKDGEEVCHAAKELILQPQSELERVRAFLEEEGYEILAEDMVFEEDKFYPMMKVRYTGEALDKLREKKQDLPKIQDVDPFKLFNLYGGLLLKNQHPVLKTYLESGTQRFWQS
;
A
#
# COMPACT_ATOMS: atom_id res chain seq x y z
N ILE A 1 5.75 -2.92 27.36
CA ILE A 1 4.65 -1.93 27.49
C ILE A 1 4.54 -1.52 28.95
N THR A 2 4.39 -2.46 29.89
CA THR A 2 4.28 -2.22 31.34
C THR A 2 5.49 -1.46 31.90
N LEU A 3 6.70 -1.76 31.42
CA LEU A 3 7.94 -1.10 31.84
C LEU A 3 7.94 0.43 31.61
N TYR A 4 7.17 0.91 30.60
CA TYR A 4 7.08 2.32 30.23
C TYR A 4 5.75 2.96 30.64
N GLY A 5 4.90 2.27 31.40
CA GLY A 5 3.59 2.78 31.84
C GLY A 5 2.59 3.03 30.70
N MET A 6 2.74 2.30 29.60
CA MET A 6 1.92 2.48 28.39
C MET A 6 0.71 1.55 28.29
N ASP A 7 0.45 0.74 29.32
CA ASP A 7 -0.64 -0.27 29.31
C ASP A 7 -2.05 0.34 29.13
N THR A 8 -2.21 1.61 29.50
CA THR A 8 -3.48 2.33 29.32
C THR A 8 -3.72 2.75 27.87
N TYR A 9 -2.65 2.88 27.09
CA TYR A 9 -2.71 3.38 25.70
C TYR A 9 -2.49 2.27 24.67
N ILE A 10 -1.71 1.23 25.00
CA ILE A 10 -1.33 0.16 24.09
C ILE A 10 -1.87 -1.17 24.60
N LYS A 11 -2.68 -1.83 23.79
CA LYS A 11 -3.19 -3.18 24.04
C LYS A 11 -2.54 -4.14 23.06
N THR A 12 -1.96 -5.22 23.55
CA THR A 12 -1.38 -6.28 22.73
C THR A 12 -2.36 -7.43 22.58
N ARG A 13 -2.38 -8.03 21.40
CA ARG A 13 -3.12 -9.25 21.10
C ARG A 13 -2.25 -10.19 20.29
N LEU A 14 -2.29 -11.47 20.62
CA LEU A 14 -1.73 -12.49 19.75
C LEU A 14 -2.73 -12.71 18.60
N SER A 15 -2.28 -12.51 17.37
CA SER A 15 -3.14 -12.58 16.18
C SER A 15 -2.32 -12.95 14.95
N ASP A 16 -2.94 -13.64 14.03
CA ASP A 16 -2.45 -13.71 12.65
C ASP A 16 -3.06 -12.53 11.87
N GLY A 17 -2.20 -11.57 11.49
CA GLY A 17 -2.67 -10.31 10.91
C GLY A 17 -3.73 -9.61 11.79
N VAL A 18 -4.90 -9.36 11.23
CA VAL A 18 -6.04 -8.67 11.88
C VAL A 18 -7.11 -9.62 12.41
N ALA A 19 -6.90 -10.94 12.39
CA ALA A 19 -7.90 -11.96 12.74
C ALA A 19 -8.48 -11.83 14.17
N ALA A 20 -7.72 -11.27 15.13
CA ALA A 20 -8.20 -11.04 16.49
C ALA A 20 -8.98 -9.72 16.67
N MET A 21 -9.16 -8.95 15.60
CA MET A 21 -9.92 -7.69 15.60
C MET A 21 -11.36 -7.91 15.14
N LYS A 22 -12.23 -6.97 15.51
CA LYS A 22 -13.61 -6.93 15.03
C LYS A 22 -13.79 -5.80 14.03
N PRO A 23 -14.67 -5.97 13.01
CA PRO A 23 -15.02 -4.88 12.11
C PRO A 23 -15.45 -3.62 12.88
N GLY A 24 -14.89 -2.45 12.51
CA GLY A 24 -15.19 -1.18 13.17
C GLY A 24 -14.51 -0.96 14.53
N GLU A 25 -13.64 -1.87 14.98
CA GLU A 25 -12.91 -1.71 16.25
C GLU A 25 -11.82 -0.63 16.17
N THR A 26 -11.31 -0.35 14.98
CA THR A 26 -10.28 0.66 14.75
C THR A 26 -10.62 1.56 13.57
N ASP A 27 -10.18 2.80 13.63
CA ASP A 27 -10.31 3.76 12.53
C ASP A 27 -9.20 3.58 11.48
N ALA A 28 -8.00 3.18 11.90
CA ALA A 28 -6.86 3.03 11.00
C ALA A 28 -6.09 1.72 11.29
N ILE A 29 -5.57 1.11 10.22
CA ILE A 29 -4.74 -0.10 10.30
C ILE A 29 -3.39 0.20 9.64
N LEU A 30 -2.30 -0.09 10.35
CA LEU A 30 -0.94 0.01 9.81
C LEU A 30 -0.36 -1.40 9.61
N ILE A 31 0.03 -1.70 8.37
CA ILE A 31 0.74 -2.94 8.00
C ILE A 31 2.07 -2.55 7.36
N ALA A 32 3.17 -2.73 8.07
CA ALA A 32 4.49 -2.30 7.64
C ALA A 32 5.56 -3.36 7.87
N GLY A 33 6.63 -3.30 7.07
CA GLY A 33 7.80 -4.17 7.25
C GLY A 33 7.59 -5.62 6.77
N MET A 34 6.56 -5.89 5.97
CA MET A 34 6.20 -7.22 5.49
C MET A 34 6.34 -7.33 3.97
N GLY A 35 6.59 -8.52 3.45
CA GLY A 35 6.54 -8.78 2.01
C GLY A 35 5.13 -8.57 1.44
N GLY A 36 5.04 -8.18 0.16
CA GLY A 36 3.77 -7.89 -0.49
C GLY A 36 2.78 -9.05 -0.46
N GLY A 37 3.28 -10.29 -0.64
CA GLY A 37 2.44 -11.48 -0.54
C GLY A 37 1.73 -11.60 0.81
N LEU A 38 2.44 -11.32 1.92
CA LEU A 38 1.84 -11.35 3.27
C LEU A 38 0.87 -10.20 3.49
N VAL A 39 1.17 -9.00 2.98
CA VAL A 39 0.24 -7.86 3.04
C VAL A 39 -1.08 -8.20 2.34
N MET A 40 -1.03 -8.76 1.12
CA MET A 40 -2.22 -9.17 0.37
C MET A 40 -3.01 -10.26 1.11
N HIS A 41 -2.31 -11.23 1.72
CA HIS A 41 -2.93 -12.30 2.51
C HIS A 41 -3.69 -11.72 3.72
N ILE A 42 -3.06 -10.82 4.51
CA ILE A 42 -3.70 -10.17 5.65
C ILE A 42 -4.95 -9.37 5.23
N LEU A 43 -4.89 -8.66 4.10
CA LEU A 43 -6.02 -7.90 3.59
C LEU A 43 -7.17 -8.82 3.14
N LYS A 44 -6.84 -9.96 2.53
CA LYS A 44 -7.84 -10.92 2.03
C LYS A 44 -8.50 -11.69 3.17
N ASP A 45 -7.71 -12.22 4.08
CA ASP A 45 -8.24 -13.01 5.20
C ASP A 45 -8.97 -12.15 6.23
N GLY A 46 -8.57 -10.88 6.35
CA GLY A 46 -9.18 -9.91 7.25
C GLY A 46 -10.10 -8.90 6.56
N GLU A 47 -10.72 -9.25 5.42
CA GLU A 47 -11.45 -8.28 4.59
C GLU A 47 -12.53 -7.53 5.37
N GLU A 48 -13.33 -8.19 6.22
CA GLU A 48 -14.38 -7.53 6.99
C GLU A 48 -13.83 -6.42 7.92
N VAL A 49 -12.69 -6.69 8.55
CA VAL A 49 -12.01 -5.72 9.44
C VAL A 49 -11.38 -4.59 8.63
N CYS A 50 -10.68 -4.94 7.54
CA CYS A 50 -10.00 -3.98 6.67
C CYS A 50 -11.00 -3.08 5.94
N HIS A 51 -12.14 -3.61 5.47
CA HIS A 51 -13.18 -2.83 4.82
C HIS A 51 -13.88 -1.86 5.77
N ALA A 52 -13.99 -2.21 7.06
CA ALA A 52 -14.62 -1.36 8.07
C ALA A 52 -13.71 -0.24 8.58
N ALA A 53 -12.41 -0.32 8.35
CA ALA A 53 -11.46 0.74 8.72
C ALA A 53 -11.61 1.96 7.80
N LYS A 54 -11.46 3.17 8.35
CA LYS A 54 -11.52 4.41 7.55
C LYS A 54 -10.34 4.53 6.59
N GLU A 55 -9.18 4.03 7.01
CA GLU A 55 -7.95 4.06 6.20
C GLU A 55 -6.98 2.96 6.61
N LEU A 56 -6.16 2.53 5.67
CA LEU A 56 -5.05 1.63 5.92
C LEU A 56 -3.76 2.28 5.42
N ILE A 57 -2.68 2.13 6.17
CA ILE A 57 -1.33 2.52 5.78
C ILE A 57 -0.54 1.24 5.53
N LEU A 58 -0.10 1.06 4.30
CA LEU A 58 0.62 -0.14 3.87
C LEU A 58 2.05 0.22 3.49
N GLN A 59 3.02 -0.52 4.03
CA GLN A 59 4.42 -0.40 3.67
C GLN A 59 4.95 -1.81 3.32
N PRO A 60 4.63 -2.32 2.12
CA PRO A 60 5.18 -3.59 1.63
C PRO A 60 6.64 -3.43 1.23
N GLN A 61 7.47 -4.44 1.56
CA GLN A 61 8.90 -4.44 1.25
C GLN A 61 9.25 -5.13 -0.07
N SER A 62 8.27 -5.78 -0.70
CA SER A 62 8.43 -6.50 -1.98
C SER A 62 7.12 -6.53 -2.75
N GLU A 63 7.16 -6.97 -3.99
CA GLU A 63 6.00 -7.23 -4.85
C GLU A 63 5.03 -6.04 -4.99
N LEU A 64 5.55 -4.81 -4.98
CA LEU A 64 4.75 -3.57 -4.99
C LEU A 64 3.76 -3.49 -6.16
N GLU A 65 4.18 -3.95 -7.34
CA GLU A 65 3.32 -4.02 -8.52
C GLU A 65 2.09 -4.91 -8.25
N ARG A 66 2.32 -6.08 -7.67
CA ARG A 66 1.24 -7.02 -7.35
C ARG A 66 0.32 -6.49 -6.25
N VAL A 67 0.89 -5.84 -5.23
CA VAL A 67 0.10 -5.22 -4.15
C VAL A 67 -0.83 -4.14 -4.72
N ARG A 68 -0.33 -3.26 -5.61
CA ARG A 68 -1.16 -2.22 -6.21
C ARG A 68 -2.26 -2.80 -7.11
N ALA A 69 -1.93 -3.80 -7.92
CA ALA A 69 -2.91 -4.50 -8.74
C ALA A 69 -4.00 -5.16 -7.88
N PHE A 70 -3.60 -5.87 -6.84
CA PHE A 70 -4.51 -6.49 -5.87
C PHE A 70 -5.44 -5.46 -5.21
N LEU A 71 -4.91 -4.33 -4.75
CA LEU A 71 -5.73 -3.28 -4.14
C LEU A 71 -6.81 -2.77 -5.10
N GLU A 72 -6.47 -2.56 -6.36
CA GLU A 72 -7.44 -2.14 -7.38
C GLU A 72 -8.48 -3.22 -7.66
N GLU A 73 -8.06 -4.48 -7.76
CA GLU A 73 -8.95 -5.62 -8.02
C GLU A 73 -9.92 -5.87 -6.87
N GLU A 74 -9.48 -5.70 -5.62
CA GLU A 74 -10.31 -5.89 -4.42
C GLU A 74 -11.12 -4.63 -4.03
N GLY A 75 -11.08 -3.57 -4.81
CA GLY A 75 -11.89 -2.37 -4.61
C GLY A 75 -11.34 -1.38 -3.59
N TYR A 76 -10.03 -1.38 -3.39
CA TYR A 76 -9.35 -0.34 -2.60
C TYR A 76 -8.91 0.83 -3.48
N GLU A 77 -9.10 2.03 -2.99
CA GLU A 77 -8.59 3.27 -3.59
C GLU A 77 -7.28 3.68 -2.91
N ILE A 78 -6.22 3.91 -3.69
CA ILE A 78 -4.96 4.48 -3.20
C ILE A 78 -5.14 6.00 -3.10
N LEU A 79 -5.19 6.51 -1.87
CA LEU A 79 -5.44 7.93 -1.57
C LEU A 79 -4.16 8.77 -1.59
N ALA A 80 -3.05 8.20 -1.16
CA ALA A 80 -1.75 8.83 -1.13
C ALA A 80 -0.64 7.79 -1.25
N GLU A 81 0.49 8.21 -1.80
CA GLU A 81 1.72 7.44 -1.82
C GLU A 81 2.88 8.34 -1.41
N ASP A 82 3.83 7.75 -0.69
CA ASP A 82 5.07 8.39 -0.29
C ASP A 82 6.22 7.40 -0.40
N MET A 83 7.44 7.89 -0.43
CA MET A 83 8.64 7.06 -0.49
C MET A 83 9.77 7.71 0.30
N VAL A 84 10.37 6.94 1.19
CA VAL A 84 11.54 7.36 1.98
C VAL A 84 12.76 6.60 1.50
N PHE A 85 13.91 7.27 1.49
CA PHE A 85 15.22 6.67 1.26
C PHE A 85 16.05 6.79 2.53
N GLU A 86 16.41 5.66 3.11
CA GLU A 86 17.16 5.60 4.36
C GLU A 86 18.07 4.36 4.35
N GLU A 87 19.31 4.49 4.82
CA GLU A 87 20.29 3.40 4.88
C GLU A 87 20.40 2.60 3.56
N ASP A 88 20.51 3.33 2.44
CA ASP A 88 20.61 2.76 1.08
C ASP A 88 19.42 1.90 0.64
N LYS A 89 18.26 2.07 1.28
CA LYS A 89 17.01 1.38 0.95
C LYS A 89 15.88 2.36 0.69
N PHE A 90 14.99 1.95 -0.21
CA PHE A 90 13.78 2.69 -0.51
C PHE A 90 12.59 2.03 0.18
N TYR A 91 11.78 2.85 0.84
CA TYR A 91 10.59 2.42 1.60
C TYR A 91 9.35 3.10 1.01
N PRO A 92 8.75 2.52 -0.03
CA PRO A 92 7.48 3.01 -0.54
C PRO A 92 6.36 2.67 0.43
N MET A 93 5.44 3.59 0.58
CA MET A 93 4.26 3.44 1.42
C MET A 93 3.03 3.99 0.72
N MET A 94 1.88 3.44 1.05
CA MET A 94 0.61 3.85 0.46
C MET A 94 -0.48 3.92 1.51
N LYS A 95 -1.30 4.96 1.43
CA LYS A 95 -2.52 5.12 2.19
C LYS A 95 -3.67 4.70 1.31
N VAL A 96 -4.46 3.76 1.79
CA VAL A 96 -5.56 3.19 1.03
C VAL A 96 -6.85 3.18 1.84
N ARG A 97 -7.99 3.10 1.13
CA ARG A 97 -9.31 2.95 1.71
C ARG A 97 -10.12 1.99 0.86
N TYR A 98 -10.89 1.13 1.50
CA TYR A 98 -11.86 0.33 0.79
C TYR A 98 -13.06 1.19 0.35
N THR A 99 -13.43 1.09 -0.93
CA THR A 99 -14.56 1.79 -1.51
C THR A 99 -15.60 0.83 -2.09
N GLY A 100 -15.20 -0.41 -2.34
CA GLY A 100 -16.01 -1.39 -3.05
C GLY A 100 -16.26 -1.03 -4.53
N GLU A 101 -15.55 -0.01 -5.06
CA GLU A 101 -15.71 0.35 -6.45
C GLU A 101 -15.07 -0.68 -7.37
N ALA A 102 -15.80 -1.05 -8.42
CA ALA A 102 -15.27 -1.95 -9.44
C ALA A 102 -14.04 -1.36 -10.13
N LEU A 103 -13.10 -2.23 -10.49
CA LEU A 103 -11.84 -1.90 -11.17
C LEU A 103 -12.04 -0.95 -12.36
N ASP A 104 -13.11 -1.13 -13.15
CA ASP A 104 -13.39 -0.28 -14.31
C ASP A 104 -13.65 1.18 -13.91
N LYS A 105 -14.37 1.43 -12.81
CA LYS A 105 -14.58 2.79 -12.29
C LYS A 105 -13.31 3.42 -11.75
N LEU A 106 -12.45 2.64 -11.11
CA LEU A 106 -11.14 3.12 -10.66
C LEU A 106 -10.24 3.48 -11.85
N ARG A 107 -10.32 2.70 -12.93
CA ARG A 107 -9.61 2.97 -14.19
C ARG A 107 -10.14 4.22 -14.90
N GLU A 108 -11.45 4.43 -14.93
CA GLU A 108 -12.05 5.64 -15.48
C GLU A 108 -11.56 6.91 -14.78
N LYS A 109 -11.45 6.90 -13.45
CA LYS A 109 -10.90 8.02 -12.68
C LYS A 109 -9.42 8.32 -12.99
N LYS A 110 -8.70 7.37 -13.57
CA LYS A 110 -7.28 7.47 -13.94
C LYS A 110 -7.04 7.82 -15.41
N GLN A 111 -8.09 8.14 -16.20
CA GLN A 111 -7.96 8.41 -17.65
C GLN A 111 -7.19 9.69 -18.00
N ASP A 112 -7.00 10.61 -17.05
CA ASP A 112 -6.23 11.86 -17.25
C ASP A 112 -4.71 11.65 -17.25
N LEU A 113 -4.25 10.44 -17.48
CA LEU A 113 -2.85 10.08 -17.39
C LEU A 113 -2.13 10.34 -18.72
N PRO A 114 -0.87 10.79 -18.70
CA PRO A 114 -0.11 11.00 -19.91
C PRO A 114 0.04 9.68 -20.67
N LYS A 115 -0.45 9.63 -21.90
CA LYS A 115 -0.21 8.50 -22.81
C LYS A 115 1.26 8.51 -23.20
N ILE A 116 2.02 7.56 -22.70
CA ILE A 116 3.39 7.31 -23.14
C ILE A 116 3.31 6.32 -24.29
N GLN A 117 3.93 6.63 -25.43
CA GLN A 117 3.93 5.74 -26.60
C GLN A 117 4.37 4.33 -26.19
N ASP A 118 3.57 3.34 -26.59
CA ASP A 118 3.83 1.89 -26.42
C ASP A 118 3.90 1.36 -24.99
N VAL A 119 3.49 2.14 -23.97
CA VAL A 119 3.48 1.68 -22.58
C VAL A 119 2.09 1.82 -21.99
N ASP A 120 1.58 0.73 -21.41
CA ASP A 120 0.32 0.75 -20.65
C ASP A 120 0.51 1.62 -19.38
N PRO A 121 -0.22 2.74 -19.24
CA PRO A 121 -0.13 3.62 -18.09
C PRO A 121 -0.40 2.90 -16.75
N PHE A 122 -1.30 1.92 -16.74
CA PHE A 122 -1.63 1.15 -15.54
C PHE A 122 -0.46 0.29 -15.09
N LYS A 123 0.28 -0.29 -16.04
CA LYS A 123 1.50 -1.05 -15.71
C LYS A 123 2.56 -0.15 -15.06
N LEU A 124 2.76 1.05 -15.58
CA LEU A 124 3.68 2.02 -14.96
C LEU A 124 3.25 2.42 -13.56
N PHE A 125 1.95 2.60 -13.34
CA PHE A 125 1.43 2.96 -12.03
C PHE A 125 1.59 1.86 -11.02
N ASN A 126 1.32 0.64 -11.41
CA ASN A 126 1.52 -0.49 -10.52
C ASN A 126 3.01 -0.70 -10.21
N LEU A 127 3.90 -0.50 -11.19
CA LEU A 127 5.34 -0.61 -10.98
C LEU A 127 5.89 0.47 -10.05
N TYR A 128 5.57 1.73 -10.31
CA TYR A 128 6.27 2.86 -9.70
C TYR A 128 5.45 3.70 -8.72
N GLY A 129 4.14 3.46 -8.66
CA GLY A 129 3.20 4.25 -7.87
C GLY A 129 2.62 5.43 -8.66
N GLY A 130 1.31 5.37 -8.92
CA GLY A 130 0.64 6.37 -9.77
C GLY A 130 0.70 7.77 -9.20
N LEU A 131 0.56 7.91 -7.88
CA LEU A 131 0.63 9.21 -7.21
C LEU A 131 2.07 9.70 -7.05
N LEU A 132 3.05 8.80 -6.86
CA LEU A 132 4.46 9.15 -6.86
C LEU A 132 4.90 9.72 -8.21
N LEU A 133 4.46 9.09 -9.31
CA LEU A 133 4.72 9.58 -10.67
C LEU A 133 4.04 10.92 -10.94
N LYS A 134 2.75 11.03 -10.63
CA LYS A 134 1.94 12.24 -10.84
C LYS A 134 2.52 13.44 -10.09
N ASN A 135 2.97 13.23 -8.87
CA ASN A 135 3.51 14.26 -8.00
C ASN A 135 5.02 14.50 -8.23
N GLN A 136 5.65 13.80 -9.18
CA GLN A 136 7.09 13.88 -9.45
C GLN A 136 7.92 13.74 -8.16
N HIS A 137 7.61 12.71 -7.38
CA HIS A 137 8.19 12.52 -6.06
C HIS A 137 9.73 12.47 -6.11
N PRO A 138 10.45 13.30 -5.33
CA PRO A 138 11.90 13.44 -5.46
C PRO A 138 12.66 12.14 -5.18
N VAL A 139 12.22 11.34 -4.21
CA VAL A 139 12.84 10.05 -3.88
C VAL A 139 12.57 9.01 -4.98
N LEU A 140 11.41 9.05 -5.63
CA LEU A 140 11.15 8.20 -6.80
C LEU A 140 12.12 8.53 -7.94
N LYS A 141 12.41 9.81 -8.16
CA LYS A 141 13.41 10.22 -9.16
C LYS A 141 14.78 9.61 -8.85
N THR A 142 15.24 9.72 -7.60
CA THR A 142 16.49 9.10 -7.14
C THR A 142 16.48 7.59 -7.36
N TYR A 143 15.37 6.92 -7.05
CA TYR A 143 15.19 5.49 -7.28
C TYR A 143 15.37 5.11 -8.76
N LEU A 144 14.72 5.83 -9.66
CA LEU A 144 14.79 5.59 -11.10
C LEU A 144 16.22 5.84 -11.66
N GLU A 145 16.89 6.89 -11.19
CA GLU A 145 18.26 7.24 -11.61
C GLU A 145 19.32 6.26 -11.07
N SER A 146 19.10 5.68 -9.89
CA SER A 146 20.03 4.71 -9.28
C SER A 146 20.08 3.36 -10.01
N GLY A 147 19.17 3.10 -10.94
CA GLY A 147 19.10 1.84 -11.68
C GLY A 147 18.73 0.62 -10.82
N THR A 148 18.26 0.83 -9.59
CA THR A 148 17.91 -0.22 -8.63
C THR A 148 16.62 -0.97 -8.96
N GLN A 149 16.16 -0.96 -10.18
CA GLN A 149 15.01 -1.76 -10.65
C GLN A 149 15.12 -3.27 -10.33
N ARG A 150 16.32 -3.74 -9.95
CA ARG A 150 16.58 -5.16 -9.66
C ARG A 150 16.12 -5.62 -8.28
N PHE A 151 15.85 -4.73 -7.34
CA PHE A 151 15.59 -5.11 -5.94
C PHE A 151 14.14 -5.53 -5.65
N TRP A 152 13.22 -5.31 -6.58
CA TRP A 152 11.80 -5.61 -6.37
C TRP A 152 11.30 -6.88 -7.09
N GLN A 153 12.20 -7.62 -7.73
CA GLN A 153 11.87 -8.85 -8.49
C GLN A 153 12.25 -10.16 -7.77
N SER A 154 12.71 -10.08 -6.53
CA SER A 154 13.08 -11.29 -5.75
C SER A 154 12.19 -11.49 -4.55
#